data_901bb2ed149f12bec51d2127dc662783
#
_entry.id   901bb2ed149f12bec51d2127dc662783
#
_cell.length_a   1.000
_cell.length_b   1.000
_cell.length_c   1.000
_cell.angle_alpha   90.00
_cell.angle_beta   90.00
_cell.angle_gamma   90.00
#
_symmetry.space_group_name_H-M   'P 1'
#
loop_
_entity.id
_entity.type
_entity.pdbx_description
1 polymer ?
#
loop_
_entity_poly.entity_id
_entity_poly.type
_entity_poly.pdbx_seq_one_letter_code
_entity_poly.pdbx_strand_id
1 'polypeptide(L)'
;DSIKAVVIRVEMRNSNPYIILSRTSPVFLERLFENEVPEIFDGLITIKNVVRVPGERAKVAVESYDDRIDPVGACVGMKGSRIHGIVRELRNENIDVINYTNNLQLYITRALNPAKIKNIEIDEAHKKANVYLDPEEVSLAIGKGGLNIKLASQLTGYDIDVYRELDQAQEEDVNLDEFADEIEGWVIDELKRVGCDTAKSVLELSESELESRTDLEIETIREVLNILK
;
A
#
# COMPACT_ATOMS: atom_id res chain seq x y z
N ASP A 1 19.49 -33.80 17.59
CA ASP A 1 18.52 -33.23 16.66
C ASP A 1 19.26 -32.62 15.46
N SER A 2 18.77 -32.85 14.24
CA SER A 2 19.31 -32.26 13.03
C SER A 2 18.72 -30.87 12.81
N ILE A 3 19.53 -29.95 12.26
CA ILE A 3 19.12 -28.58 11.94
C ILE A 3 19.56 -28.22 10.53
N LYS A 4 18.69 -27.58 9.76
CA LYS A 4 19.02 -27.04 8.45
C LYS A 4 19.65 -25.65 8.61
N ALA A 5 20.72 -25.37 7.87
CA ALA A 5 21.37 -24.07 7.83
C ALA A 5 22.07 -23.88 6.48
N VAL A 6 22.32 -22.64 6.09
CA VAL A 6 23.09 -22.31 4.89
C VAL A 6 24.52 -21.93 5.26
N VAL A 7 25.48 -22.37 4.47
CA VAL A 7 26.87 -21.91 4.57
C VAL A 7 26.98 -20.51 3.96
N ILE A 8 27.30 -19.51 4.77
CA ILE A 8 27.47 -18.14 4.29
C ILE A 8 28.93 -17.76 4.02
N ARG A 9 29.84 -18.42 4.70
CA ARG A 9 31.27 -18.16 4.53
C ARG A 9 32.14 -19.32 5.01
N VAL A 10 33.25 -19.55 4.34
CA VAL A 10 34.30 -20.47 4.76
C VAL A 10 35.61 -19.67 4.90
N GLU A 11 36.22 -19.71 6.06
CA GLU A 11 37.48 -19.04 6.37
C GLU A 11 38.55 -20.06 6.76
N MET A 12 39.81 -19.80 6.44
CA MET A 12 40.93 -20.59 6.97
C MET A 12 41.46 -19.93 8.24
N ARG A 13 41.43 -20.64 9.35
CA ARG A 13 42.02 -20.22 10.63
C ARG A 13 43.01 -21.25 11.09
N ASN A 14 44.27 -20.85 11.24
CA ASN A 14 45.35 -21.74 11.66
C ASN A 14 45.41 -23.05 10.83
N SER A 15 45.29 -22.91 9.50
CA SER A 15 45.27 -24.02 8.52
C SER A 15 44.05 -24.97 8.63
N ASN A 16 43.03 -24.64 9.44
CA ASN A 16 41.80 -25.39 9.52
C ASN A 16 40.65 -24.59 8.88
N PRO A 17 39.72 -25.23 8.13
CA PRO A 17 38.55 -24.58 7.60
C PRO A 17 37.56 -24.26 8.74
N TYR A 18 37.14 -23.01 8.80
CA TYR A 18 36.10 -22.53 9.70
C TYR A 18 34.84 -22.19 8.89
N ILE A 19 33.80 -22.97 9.09
CA ILE A 19 32.55 -22.87 8.31
C ILE A 19 31.53 -22.08 9.12
N ILE A 20 31.05 -20.95 8.56
CA ILE A 20 30.06 -20.11 9.18
C ILE A 20 28.69 -20.44 8.58
N LEU A 21 27.78 -20.84 9.45
CA LEU A 21 26.40 -21.21 9.11
C LEU A 21 25.43 -20.12 9.52
N SER A 22 24.33 -19.96 8.77
CA SER A 22 23.26 -19.01 9.09
C SER A 22 21.87 -19.61 8.84
N ARG A 23 20.93 -19.20 9.69
CA ARG A 23 19.50 -19.42 9.52
C ARG A 23 18.75 -18.08 9.35
N THR A 24 19.45 -16.96 9.55
CA THR A 24 18.90 -15.60 9.45
C THR A 24 19.16 -14.94 8.10
N SER A 25 20.07 -15.49 7.29
CA SER A 25 20.36 -15.00 5.96
C SER A 25 19.15 -15.13 5.02
N PRO A 26 18.87 -14.14 4.14
CA PRO A 26 17.90 -14.30 3.05
C PRO A 26 18.15 -15.55 2.19
N VAL A 27 19.42 -15.87 1.94
CA VAL A 27 19.81 -17.07 1.18
C VAL A 27 19.26 -18.36 1.79
N PHE A 28 19.12 -18.43 3.12
CA PHE A 28 18.51 -19.60 3.76
C PHE A 28 17.06 -19.80 3.33
N LEU A 29 16.29 -18.71 3.23
CA LEU A 29 14.91 -18.77 2.77
C LEU A 29 14.83 -19.13 1.27
N GLU A 30 15.72 -18.61 0.43
CA GLU A 30 15.83 -19.01 -0.98
C GLU A 30 16.04 -20.52 -1.12
N ARG A 31 16.99 -21.08 -0.36
CA ARG A 31 17.26 -22.53 -0.38
C ARG A 31 16.09 -23.37 0.13
N LEU A 32 15.30 -22.86 1.07
CA LEU A 32 14.08 -23.54 1.50
C LEU A 32 13.02 -23.56 0.38
N PHE A 33 12.85 -22.46 -0.36
CA PHE A 33 11.98 -22.44 -1.52
C PHE A 33 12.45 -23.40 -2.62
N GLU A 34 13.75 -23.43 -2.95
CA GLU A 34 14.29 -24.38 -3.92
C GLU A 34 14.02 -25.85 -3.55
N ASN A 35 14.05 -26.17 -2.27
CA ASN A 35 13.77 -27.53 -1.80
C ASN A 35 12.29 -27.90 -1.84
N GLU A 36 11.39 -26.94 -1.62
CA GLU A 36 9.94 -27.19 -1.50
C GLU A 36 9.17 -26.94 -2.82
N VAL A 37 9.76 -26.19 -3.76
CA VAL A 37 9.12 -25.76 -5.01
C VAL A 37 9.92 -26.27 -6.20
N PRO A 38 9.50 -27.41 -6.81
CA PRO A 38 10.21 -28.01 -7.94
C PRO A 38 10.42 -27.05 -9.10
N GLU A 39 9.43 -26.16 -9.37
CA GLU A 39 9.49 -25.17 -10.46
C GLU A 39 10.63 -24.15 -10.27
N ILE A 40 11.04 -23.87 -9.02
CA ILE A 40 12.23 -23.05 -8.73
C ILE A 40 13.49 -23.87 -8.98
N PHE A 41 13.53 -25.11 -8.49
CA PHE A 41 14.66 -26.01 -8.70
C PHE A 41 14.95 -26.26 -10.18
N ASP A 42 13.90 -26.42 -10.98
CA ASP A 42 13.97 -26.63 -12.43
C ASP A 42 14.24 -25.34 -13.23
N GLY A 43 14.31 -24.18 -12.56
CA GLY A 43 14.58 -22.88 -13.19
C GLY A 43 13.39 -22.29 -13.96
N LEU A 44 12.17 -22.81 -13.80
CA LEU A 44 10.95 -22.28 -14.40
C LEU A 44 10.44 -21.04 -13.67
N ILE A 45 10.74 -20.94 -12.37
CA ILE A 45 10.47 -19.79 -11.52
C ILE A 45 11.79 -19.30 -10.95
N THR A 46 11.99 -17.98 -11.00
CA THR A 46 13.17 -17.31 -10.45
C THR A 46 12.79 -16.47 -9.24
N ILE A 47 13.54 -16.60 -8.16
CA ILE A 47 13.48 -15.68 -7.02
C ILE A 47 14.28 -14.44 -7.39
N LYS A 48 13.60 -13.28 -7.48
CA LYS A 48 14.23 -12.00 -7.85
C LYS A 48 14.84 -11.29 -6.66
N ASN A 49 14.18 -11.33 -5.52
CA ASN A 49 14.64 -10.68 -4.30
C ASN A 49 13.99 -11.30 -3.07
N VAL A 50 14.73 -11.34 -1.96
CA VAL A 50 14.23 -11.77 -0.65
C VAL A 50 14.65 -10.77 0.41
N VAL A 51 13.69 -10.28 1.15
CA VAL A 51 13.92 -9.44 2.33
C VAL A 51 13.19 -10.04 3.53
N ARG A 52 13.82 -10.01 4.70
CA ARG A 52 13.24 -10.62 5.89
C ARG A 52 13.70 -9.99 7.19
N VAL A 53 12.83 -10.00 8.18
CA VAL A 53 13.15 -9.85 9.59
C VAL A 53 13.01 -11.24 10.20
N PRO A 54 14.13 -11.94 10.50
CA PRO A 54 14.12 -13.33 10.90
C PRO A 54 13.21 -13.59 12.12
N GLY A 55 12.36 -14.60 12.00
CA GLY A 55 11.39 -14.97 13.05
C GLY A 55 10.11 -14.15 13.08
N GLU A 56 9.99 -13.11 12.24
CA GLU A 56 8.83 -12.23 12.20
C GLU A 56 8.13 -12.27 10.84
N ARG A 57 8.75 -11.70 9.81
CA ARG A 57 8.16 -11.60 8.47
C ARG A 57 9.22 -11.56 7.37
N ALA A 58 8.88 -12.12 6.21
CA ALA A 58 9.67 -12.04 4.99
C ALA A 58 8.79 -11.68 3.79
N LYS A 59 9.39 -11.06 2.78
CA LYS A 59 8.80 -10.87 1.46
C LYS A 59 9.72 -11.46 0.41
N VAL A 60 9.13 -12.23 -0.51
CA VAL A 60 9.85 -12.96 -1.56
C VAL A 60 9.24 -12.58 -2.90
N ALA A 61 10.02 -11.93 -3.75
CA ALA A 61 9.62 -11.59 -5.11
C ALA A 61 10.00 -12.72 -6.07
N VAL A 62 9.04 -13.25 -6.79
CA VAL A 62 9.19 -14.37 -7.72
C VAL A 62 8.70 -14.00 -9.11
N GLU A 63 9.29 -14.57 -10.14
CA GLU A 63 8.94 -14.36 -11.54
C GLU A 63 8.98 -15.68 -12.30
N SER A 64 8.06 -15.87 -13.24
CA SER A 64 8.14 -16.91 -14.27
C SER A 64 8.22 -16.27 -15.63
N TYR A 65 9.04 -16.83 -16.51
CA TYR A 65 9.12 -16.43 -17.93
C TYR A 65 8.11 -17.21 -18.80
N ASP A 66 7.41 -18.18 -18.22
CA ASP A 66 6.34 -18.92 -18.88
C ASP A 66 4.97 -18.40 -18.35
N ASP A 67 4.20 -17.75 -19.22
CA ASP A 67 2.90 -17.16 -18.90
C ASP A 67 1.85 -18.18 -18.42
N ARG A 68 2.11 -19.48 -18.64
CA ARG A 68 1.23 -20.56 -18.16
C ARG A 68 1.47 -20.93 -16.71
N ILE A 69 2.57 -20.44 -16.10
CA ILE A 69 2.93 -20.72 -14.73
C ILE A 69 2.60 -19.52 -13.85
N ASP A 70 1.71 -19.71 -12.87
CA ASP A 70 1.52 -18.75 -11.80
C ASP A 70 2.65 -18.94 -10.75
N PRO A 71 3.64 -18.03 -10.69
CA PRO A 71 4.78 -18.22 -9.81
C PRO A 71 4.41 -18.12 -8.32
N VAL A 72 3.41 -17.31 -7.97
CA VAL A 72 2.94 -17.17 -6.60
C VAL A 72 2.18 -18.42 -6.17
N GLY A 73 1.23 -18.87 -7.00
CA GLY A 73 0.46 -20.08 -6.73
C GLY A 73 1.34 -21.33 -6.61
N ALA A 74 2.37 -21.46 -7.43
CA ALA A 74 3.34 -22.56 -7.37
C ALA A 74 4.16 -22.55 -6.06
N CYS A 75 4.61 -21.37 -5.62
CA CYS A 75 5.34 -21.23 -4.36
C CYS A 75 4.48 -21.49 -3.11
N VAL A 76 3.22 -21.04 -3.15
CA VAL A 76 2.28 -21.25 -2.05
C VAL A 76 1.82 -22.73 -1.98
N GLY A 77 1.56 -23.33 -3.15
CA GLY A 77 1.02 -24.67 -3.29
C GLY A 77 -0.46 -24.77 -2.93
N MET A 78 -1.07 -25.89 -3.26
CA MET A 78 -2.50 -26.12 -2.97
C MET A 78 -2.78 -25.98 -1.47
N LYS A 79 -3.69 -25.06 -1.12
CA LYS A 79 -4.06 -24.76 0.29
C LYS A 79 -2.85 -24.43 1.16
N GLY A 80 -1.80 -23.86 0.58
CA GLY A 80 -0.59 -23.50 1.31
C GLY A 80 0.34 -24.66 1.64
N SER A 81 0.19 -25.83 1.00
CA SER A 81 0.93 -27.05 1.37
C SER A 81 2.44 -26.89 1.34
N ARG A 82 2.97 -26.13 0.38
CA ARG A 82 4.42 -25.88 0.24
C ARG A 82 4.92 -24.80 1.20
N ILE A 83 4.26 -23.65 1.21
CA ILE A 83 4.70 -22.53 2.05
C ILE A 83 4.59 -22.84 3.54
N HIS A 84 3.61 -23.62 3.97
CA HIS A 84 3.49 -24.04 5.38
C HIS A 84 4.68 -24.87 5.86
N GLY A 85 5.30 -25.67 4.98
CA GLY A 85 6.54 -26.39 5.28
C GLY A 85 7.69 -25.44 5.61
N ILE A 86 7.85 -24.40 4.80
CA ILE A 86 8.87 -23.36 4.98
C ILE A 86 8.61 -22.54 6.24
N VAL A 87 7.37 -22.08 6.44
CA VAL A 87 6.95 -21.30 7.62
C VAL A 87 7.24 -22.07 8.91
N ARG A 88 6.96 -23.39 8.94
CA ARG A 88 7.24 -24.26 10.09
C ARG A 88 8.73 -24.37 10.37
N GLU A 89 9.56 -24.55 9.31
CA GLU A 89 11.02 -24.61 9.45
C GLU A 89 11.58 -23.29 10.03
N LEU A 90 10.96 -22.15 9.71
CA LEU A 90 11.35 -20.82 10.19
C LEU A 90 10.67 -20.40 11.51
N ARG A 91 10.06 -21.33 12.23
CA ARG A 91 9.36 -21.07 13.51
C ARG A 91 8.26 -20.02 13.42
N ASN A 92 7.38 -20.18 12.42
CA ASN A 92 6.22 -19.32 12.14
C ASN A 92 6.56 -17.89 11.67
N GLU A 93 7.66 -17.70 10.97
CA GLU A 93 7.92 -16.46 10.23
C GLU A 93 6.88 -16.31 9.11
N ASN A 94 6.17 -15.17 9.07
CA ASN A 94 5.20 -14.89 8.02
C ASN A 94 5.90 -14.63 6.69
N ILE A 95 5.47 -15.29 5.61
CA ILE A 95 6.08 -15.15 4.29
C ILE A 95 5.05 -14.64 3.29
N ASP A 96 5.32 -13.46 2.73
CA ASP A 96 4.56 -12.90 1.61
C ASP A 96 5.28 -13.22 0.31
N VAL A 97 4.64 -13.99 -0.57
CA VAL A 97 5.14 -14.27 -1.91
C VAL A 97 4.52 -13.27 -2.89
N ILE A 98 5.35 -12.58 -3.65
CA ILE A 98 4.96 -11.45 -4.49
C ILE A 98 5.38 -11.72 -5.93
N ASN A 99 4.44 -11.58 -6.88
CA ASN A 99 4.77 -11.67 -8.29
C ASN A 99 5.54 -10.41 -8.70
N TYR A 100 6.81 -10.59 -9.09
CA TYR A 100 7.69 -9.53 -9.56
C TYR A 100 7.16 -8.90 -10.85
N THR A 101 7.44 -7.64 -11.05
CA THR A 101 7.17 -6.89 -12.28
C THR A 101 8.13 -5.72 -12.41
N ASN A 102 8.45 -5.36 -13.65
CA ASN A 102 9.23 -4.15 -13.96
C ASN A 102 8.41 -2.86 -13.85
N ASN A 103 7.07 -2.96 -13.82
CA ASN A 103 6.20 -1.83 -13.53
C ASN A 103 6.29 -1.50 -12.04
N LEU A 104 6.94 -0.40 -11.71
CA LEU A 104 7.25 -0.02 -10.34
C LEU A 104 6.00 0.26 -9.49
N GLN A 105 4.99 0.95 -10.05
CA GLN A 105 3.72 1.20 -9.36
C GLN A 105 3.05 -0.12 -8.96
N LEU A 106 2.97 -1.05 -9.91
CA LEU A 106 2.38 -2.37 -9.67
C LEU A 106 3.22 -3.19 -8.68
N TYR A 107 4.54 -3.06 -8.71
CA TYR A 107 5.43 -3.76 -7.79
C TYR A 107 5.28 -3.25 -6.35
N ILE A 108 5.22 -1.93 -6.15
CA ILE A 108 4.96 -1.32 -4.84
C ILE A 108 3.57 -1.72 -4.34
N THR A 109 2.54 -1.69 -5.20
CA THR A 109 1.19 -2.12 -4.85
C THR A 109 1.17 -3.57 -4.34
N ARG A 110 1.83 -4.47 -5.05
CA ARG A 110 1.94 -5.88 -4.63
C ARG A 110 2.76 -6.05 -3.35
N ALA A 111 3.81 -5.25 -3.18
CA ALA A 111 4.67 -5.30 -2.00
C ALA A 111 3.96 -4.83 -0.72
N LEU A 112 2.99 -3.92 -0.83
CA LEU A 112 2.20 -3.41 0.31
C LEU A 112 0.95 -4.24 0.62
N ASN A 113 0.68 -5.31 -0.17
CA ASN A 113 -0.44 -6.20 0.12
C ASN A 113 -0.43 -6.60 1.63
N PRO A 114 -1.60 -6.65 2.32
CA PRO A 114 -2.98 -6.64 1.80
C PRO A 114 -3.62 -5.25 1.64
N ALA A 115 -2.90 -4.15 1.88
CA ALA A 115 -3.44 -2.81 1.75
C ALA A 115 -3.85 -2.48 0.30
N LYS A 116 -5.01 -1.85 0.14
CA LYS A 116 -5.51 -1.36 -1.15
C LYS A 116 -5.05 0.06 -1.37
N ILE A 117 -4.34 0.28 -2.44
CA ILE A 117 -3.76 1.58 -2.80
C ILE A 117 -4.68 2.28 -3.79
N LYS A 118 -4.96 3.58 -3.55
CA LYS A 118 -5.70 4.43 -4.48
C LYS A 118 -4.79 5.06 -5.52
N ASN A 119 -3.70 5.69 -5.08
CA ASN A 119 -2.77 6.38 -5.95
C ASN A 119 -1.32 6.20 -5.46
N ILE A 120 -0.36 6.27 -6.40
CA ILE A 120 1.07 6.24 -6.12
C ILE A 120 1.75 7.31 -6.96
N GLU A 121 2.51 8.17 -6.31
CA GLU A 121 3.43 9.11 -6.94
C GLU A 121 4.86 8.64 -6.74
N ILE A 122 5.61 8.53 -7.84
CA ILE A 122 6.98 8.00 -7.81
C ILE A 122 7.96 9.10 -8.18
N ASP A 123 8.93 9.34 -7.32
CA ASP A 123 10.11 10.14 -7.57
C ASP A 123 11.31 9.21 -7.80
N GLU A 124 11.59 8.94 -9.07
CA GLU A 124 12.70 8.06 -9.46
C GLU A 124 14.07 8.66 -9.13
N ALA A 125 14.18 10.00 -9.15
CA ALA A 125 15.45 10.68 -8.89
C ALA A 125 15.92 10.50 -7.45
N HIS A 126 14.98 10.53 -6.50
CA HIS A 126 15.26 10.35 -5.07
C HIS A 126 14.91 8.96 -4.56
N LYS A 127 14.41 8.07 -5.42
CA LYS A 127 13.92 6.72 -5.07
C LYS A 127 12.89 6.76 -3.95
N LYS A 128 11.91 7.66 -4.08
CA LYS A 128 10.78 7.81 -3.16
C LYS A 128 9.47 7.43 -3.83
N ALA A 129 8.55 6.92 -3.04
CA ALA A 129 7.19 6.64 -3.46
C ALA A 129 6.21 7.12 -2.40
N ASN A 130 5.34 8.06 -2.78
CA ASN A 130 4.24 8.52 -1.95
C ASN A 130 3.00 7.70 -2.30
N VAL A 131 2.47 7.00 -1.32
CA VAL A 131 1.35 6.07 -1.49
C VAL A 131 0.14 6.61 -0.76
N TYR A 132 -0.94 6.82 -1.50
CA TYR A 132 -2.20 7.36 -0.98
C TYR A 132 -3.23 6.24 -0.83
N LEU A 133 -3.80 6.14 0.37
CA LEU A 133 -4.74 5.08 0.75
C LEU A 133 -5.91 5.64 1.56
N ASP A 134 -7.01 4.89 1.57
CA ASP A 134 -8.09 5.15 2.51
C ASP A 134 -7.59 5.06 3.96
N PRO A 135 -8.15 5.85 4.89
CA PRO A 135 -7.74 5.84 6.30
C PRO A 135 -7.72 4.44 6.93
N GLU A 136 -8.63 3.56 6.51
CA GLU A 136 -8.75 2.18 6.99
C GLU A 136 -7.58 1.29 6.52
N GLU A 137 -7.05 1.55 5.33
CA GLU A 137 -5.98 0.76 4.70
C GLU A 137 -4.58 1.13 5.20
N VAL A 138 -4.40 2.34 5.77
CA VAL A 138 -3.09 2.84 6.24
C VAL A 138 -2.47 1.89 7.27
N SER A 139 -3.26 1.39 8.21
CA SER A 139 -2.77 0.46 9.23
C SER A 139 -2.31 -0.87 8.63
N LEU A 140 -2.95 -1.33 7.56
CA LEU A 140 -2.56 -2.55 6.83
C LEU A 140 -1.26 -2.33 6.04
N ALA A 141 -1.11 -1.15 5.39
CA ALA A 141 0.11 -0.80 4.67
C ALA A 141 1.33 -0.74 5.58
N ILE A 142 1.19 -0.11 6.75
CA ILE A 142 2.25 -0.02 7.76
C ILE A 142 2.54 -1.40 8.36
N GLY A 143 1.49 -2.13 8.74
CA GLY A 143 1.59 -3.43 9.39
C GLY A 143 2.04 -3.37 10.85
N LYS A 144 2.02 -4.51 11.54
CA LYS A 144 2.45 -4.62 12.93
C LYS A 144 3.93 -4.20 13.06
N GLY A 145 4.20 -3.22 13.92
CA GLY A 145 5.55 -2.72 14.15
C GLY A 145 6.22 -2.07 12.93
N GLY A 146 5.44 -1.65 11.93
CA GLY A 146 5.97 -1.08 10.69
C GLY A 146 6.64 -2.09 9.75
N LEU A 147 6.49 -3.39 10.01
CA LEU A 147 7.21 -4.44 9.25
C LEU A 147 6.76 -4.52 7.79
N ASN A 148 5.48 -4.30 7.50
CA ASN A 148 4.98 -4.42 6.13
C ASN A 148 5.60 -3.36 5.21
N ILE A 149 5.52 -2.08 5.62
CA ILE A 149 6.09 -0.97 4.85
C ILE A 149 7.62 -1.05 4.79
N LYS A 150 8.30 -1.37 5.89
CA LYS A 150 9.75 -1.52 5.94
C LYS A 150 10.26 -2.58 4.96
N LEU A 151 9.62 -3.75 4.95
CA LEU A 151 10.01 -4.83 4.04
C LEU A 151 9.61 -4.50 2.60
N ALA A 152 8.50 -3.80 2.36
CA ALA A 152 8.12 -3.34 1.02
C ALA A 152 9.15 -2.35 0.47
N SER A 153 9.61 -1.38 1.28
CA SER A 153 10.68 -0.44 0.91
C SER A 153 11.99 -1.16 0.58
N GLN A 154 12.39 -2.11 1.41
CA GLN A 154 13.61 -2.91 1.16
C GLN A 154 13.50 -3.78 -0.10
N LEU A 155 12.33 -4.38 -0.35
CA LEU A 155 12.10 -5.25 -1.50
C LEU A 155 12.13 -4.48 -2.81
N THR A 156 11.51 -3.30 -2.85
CA THR A 156 11.37 -2.46 -4.05
C THR A 156 12.57 -1.54 -4.27
N GLY A 157 13.36 -1.26 -3.22
CA GLY A 157 14.47 -0.32 -3.24
C GLY A 157 14.04 1.15 -3.26
N TYR A 158 12.78 1.44 -2.90
CA TYR A 158 12.22 2.77 -2.78
C TYR A 158 11.84 3.07 -1.34
N ASP A 159 12.06 4.29 -0.90
CA ASP A 159 11.54 4.80 0.38
C ASP A 159 10.05 5.10 0.22
N ILE A 160 9.23 4.35 0.94
CA ILE A 160 7.77 4.40 0.78
C ILE A 160 7.17 5.19 1.94
N ASP A 161 6.56 6.33 1.59
CA ASP A 161 5.77 7.14 2.50
C ASP A 161 4.28 6.90 2.27
N VAL A 162 3.50 6.76 3.35
CA VAL A 162 2.07 6.45 3.31
C VAL A 162 1.28 7.66 3.78
N TYR A 163 0.35 8.10 2.93
CA TYR A 163 -0.55 9.23 3.18
C TYR A 163 -2.00 8.76 3.20
N ARG A 164 -2.78 9.38 4.07
CA ARG A 164 -4.23 9.23 4.05
C ARG A 164 -4.78 10.08 2.92
N GLU A 165 -5.44 9.48 1.97
CA GLU A 165 -6.29 10.21 1.07
C GLU A 165 -7.60 10.45 1.82
N LEU A 166 -7.73 11.65 2.35
CA LEU A 166 -9.04 12.15 2.74
C LEU A 166 -9.79 12.33 1.43
N ASP A 167 -10.94 11.66 1.27
CA ASP A 167 -11.80 11.92 0.13
C ASP A 167 -11.94 13.44 0.01
N GLN A 168 -11.67 13.98 -1.18
CA GLN A 168 -11.94 15.39 -1.51
C GLN A 168 -13.45 15.73 -1.35
N ALA A 169 -14.25 14.77 -0.96
CA ALA A 169 -15.65 14.92 -0.55
C ALA A 169 -15.83 15.37 0.92
N GLN A 170 -14.75 15.55 1.68
CA GLN A 170 -14.70 16.44 2.83
C GLN A 170 -13.83 17.66 2.45
N GLU A 171 -14.18 18.34 1.34
CA GLU A 171 -14.13 19.79 1.34
C GLU A 171 -14.83 20.21 2.64
N GLU A 172 -14.09 20.88 3.51
CA GLU A 172 -14.66 21.44 4.74
C GLU A 172 -15.92 22.16 4.30
N ASP A 173 -17.08 21.63 4.72
CA ASP A 173 -18.38 22.20 4.35
C ASP A 173 -18.47 23.50 5.13
N VAL A 174 -18.05 24.58 4.46
CA VAL A 174 -17.87 25.90 5.06
C VAL A 174 -19.23 26.46 5.41
N ASN A 175 -19.41 26.83 6.67
CA ASN A 175 -20.66 27.43 7.12
C ASN A 175 -20.88 28.78 6.42
N LEU A 176 -22.10 29.07 5.98
CA LEU A 176 -22.42 30.34 5.32
C LEU A 176 -22.08 31.58 6.17
N ASP A 177 -22.02 31.42 7.49
CA ASP A 177 -21.61 32.52 8.39
C ASP A 177 -20.17 33.02 8.16
N GLU A 178 -19.31 32.18 7.60
CA GLU A 178 -17.92 32.57 7.28
C GLU A 178 -17.85 33.51 6.08
N PHE A 179 -18.89 33.57 5.27
CA PHE A 179 -19.03 34.47 4.12
C PHE A 179 -19.80 35.77 4.47
N ALA A 180 -20.01 36.06 5.75
CA ALA A 180 -20.76 37.25 6.19
C ALA A 180 -20.10 38.58 5.78
N ASP A 181 -18.82 38.57 5.41
CA ASP A 181 -18.11 39.75 4.87
C ASP A 181 -18.34 39.95 3.36
N GLU A 182 -18.79 38.90 2.64
CA GLU A 182 -18.97 38.89 1.19
C GLU A 182 -20.46 38.74 0.78
N ILE A 183 -21.29 38.12 1.63
CA ILE A 183 -22.71 37.90 1.40
C ILE A 183 -23.51 38.65 2.48
N GLU A 184 -24.51 39.42 2.05
CA GLU A 184 -25.34 40.17 2.97
C GLU A 184 -26.10 39.26 3.97
N GLY A 185 -26.09 39.59 5.26
CA GLY A 185 -26.61 38.74 6.34
C GLY A 185 -28.07 38.29 6.13
N TRP A 186 -28.93 39.12 5.56
CA TRP A 186 -30.28 38.73 5.27
C TRP A 186 -30.42 37.63 4.19
N VAL A 187 -29.47 37.56 3.26
CA VAL A 187 -29.37 36.51 2.23
C VAL A 187 -28.94 35.19 2.87
N ILE A 188 -27.97 35.23 3.80
CA ILE A 188 -27.54 34.07 4.58
C ILE A 188 -28.71 33.54 5.42
N ASP A 189 -29.49 34.43 6.09
CA ASP A 189 -30.63 34.03 6.90
C ASP A 189 -31.73 33.37 6.04
N GLU A 190 -31.94 33.87 4.82
CA GLU A 190 -32.93 33.31 3.88
C GLU A 190 -32.49 31.92 3.37
N LEU A 191 -31.21 31.74 3.04
CA LEU A 191 -30.68 30.44 2.64
C LEU A 191 -30.77 29.42 3.77
N LYS A 192 -30.46 29.82 5.00
CA LYS A 192 -30.58 28.94 6.19
C LYS A 192 -32.06 28.58 6.47
N ARG A 193 -32.98 29.46 6.22
CA ARG A 193 -34.42 29.19 6.38
C ARG A 193 -34.90 28.05 5.50
N VAL A 194 -34.28 27.83 4.33
CA VAL A 194 -34.64 26.75 3.42
C VAL A 194 -33.78 25.50 3.62
N GLY A 195 -32.94 25.49 4.67
CA GLY A 195 -32.13 24.34 5.07
C GLY A 195 -30.73 24.29 4.42
N CYS A 196 -30.25 25.43 3.89
CA CYS A 196 -28.90 25.57 3.35
C CYS A 196 -28.02 26.28 4.39
N ASP A 197 -27.38 25.52 5.32
CA ASP A 197 -26.54 26.08 6.37
C ASP A 197 -25.08 26.24 5.92
N THR A 198 -24.70 25.62 4.80
CA THR A 198 -23.32 25.50 4.33
C THR A 198 -23.19 25.84 2.84
N ALA A 199 -21.99 26.23 2.41
CA ALA A 199 -21.68 26.56 1.02
C ALA A 199 -22.02 25.39 0.07
N LYS A 200 -21.70 24.16 0.48
CA LYS A 200 -21.98 22.95 -0.29
C LYS A 200 -23.49 22.72 -0.48
N SER A 201 -24.29 22.90 0.57
CA SER A 201 -25.74 22.72 0.49
C SER A 201 -26.41 23.72 -0.47
N VAL A 202 -25.83 24.91 -0.61
CA VAL A 202 -26.27 25.90 -1.62
C VAL A 202 -25.86 25.49 -3.03
N LEU A 203 -24.60 25.05 -3.21
CA LEU A 203 -24.06 24.64 -4.52
C LEU A 203 -24.69 23.36 -5.08
N GLU A 204 -25.26 22.51 -4.23
CA GLU A 204 -26.03 21.32 -4.64
C GLU A 204 -27.38 21.62 -5.26
N LEU A 205 -27.91 22.85 -5.06
CA LEU A 205 -29.18 23.29 -5.62
C LEU A 205 -28.96 24.06 -6.93
N SER A 206 -29.86 23.88 -7.88
CA SER A 206 -29.87 24.66 -9.12
C SER A 206 -30.43 26.07 -8.89
N GLU A 207 -30.06 27.03 -9.77
CA GLU A 207 -30.59 28.41 -9.71
C GLU A 207 -32.11 28.43 -9.61
N SER A 208 -32.82 27.57 -10.37
CA SER A 208 -34.28 27.48 -10.38
C SER A 208 -34.87 26.90 -9.10
N GLU A 209 -34.12 26.00 -8.41
CA GLU A 209 -34.55 25.45 -7.12
C GLU A 209 -34.38 26.47 -6.01
N LEU A 210 -33.28 27.24 -6.02
CA LEU A 210 -33.05 28.33 -5.08
C LEU A 210 -34.13 29.42 -5.24
N GLU A 211 -34.43 29.83 -6.48
CA GLU A 211 -35.48 30.81 -6.79
C GLU A 211 -36.85 30.35 -6.31
N SER A 212 -37.16 29.05 -6.45
CA SER A 212 -38.48 28.51 -6.04
C SER A 212 -38.62 28.33 -4.54
N ARG A 213 -37.51 28.20 -3.79
CA ARG A 213 -37.53 27.92 -2.34
C ARG A 213 -37.24 29.15 -1.48
N THR A 214 -36.63 30.18 -2.05
CA THR A 214 -36.25 31.42 -1.36
C THR A 214 -37.00 32.62 -1.95
N ASP A 215 -37.08 33.71 -1.21
CA ASP A 215 -37.59 34.99 -1.70
C ASP A 215 -36.48 35.86 -2.35
N LEU A 216 -35.37 35.22 -2.77
CA LEU A 216 -34.20 35.89 -3.39
C LEU A 216 -34.44 36.14 -4.88
N GLU A 217 -33.99 37.29 -5.36
CA GLU A 217 -33.96 37.60 -6.78
C GLU A 217 -32.88 36.81 -7.50
N ILE A 218 -33.10 36.44 -8.76
CA ILE A 218 -32.18 35.57 -9.54
C ILE A 218 -30.78 36.17 -9.69
N GLU A 219 -30.66 37.49 -9.67
CA GLU A 219 -29.38 38.19 -9.72
C GLU A 219 -28.59 37.98 -8.42
N THR A 220 -29.22 38.06 -7.28
CA THR A 220 -28.66 37.78 -5.94
C THR A 220 -28.23 36.31 -5.82
N ILE A 221 -29.03 35.38 -6.32
CA ILE A 221 -28.69 33.93 -6.34
C ILE A 221 -27.40 33.70 -7.14
N ARG A 222 -27.24 34.33 -8.31
CA ARG A 222 -26.04 34.22 -9.13
C ARG A 222 -24.80 34.81 -8.47
N GLU A 223 -24.93 35.93 -7.78
CA GLU A 223 -23.86 36.53 -7.01
C GLU A 223 -23.39 35.57 -5.89
N VAL A 224 -24.32 35.03 -5.14
CA VAL A 224 -24.03 34.04 -4.08
C VAL A 224 -23.32 32.80 -4.67
N LEU A 225 -23.84 32.23 -5.75
CA LEU A 225 -23.22 31.06 -6.40
C LEU A 225 -21.85 31.36 -6.97
N ASN A 226 -21.52 32.59 -7.33
CA ASN A 226 -20.20 32.99 -7.77
C ASN A 226 -19.22 33.19 -6.61
N ILE A 227 -19.69 33.64 -5.44
CA ILE A 227 -18.86 33.80 -4.22
C ILE A 227 -18.53 32.43 -3.63
N LEU A 228 -19.47 31.48 -3.67
CA LEU A 228 -19.31 30.15 -3.06
C LEU A 228 -18.56 29.13 -3.95
N LYS A 229 -18.25 29.46 -5.21
CA LYS A 229 -17.49 28.62 -6.16
C LYS A 229 -15.98 28.84 -6.04
#